data_3964a9642a98b58f01d7557c875a0ecb
#
_entry.id   3964a9642a98b58f01d7557c875a0ecb
#
_cell.length_a   1.000
_cell.length_b   1.000
_cell.length_c   1.000
_cell.angle_alpha   90.00
_cell.angle_beta   90.00
_cell.angle_gamma   90.00
#
_symmetry.space_group_name_H-M   'P 1'
#
loop_
_entity.id
_entity.type
_entity.pdbx_description
1 polymer ?
#
loop_
_entity_poly.entity_id
_entity_poly.type
_entity_poly.pdbx_seq_one_letter_code
_entity_poly.pdbx_strand_id
1 'polypeptide(L)'
;TYQVQQGKKVLETLAGREVKLIRPPHGFKDPLVLSIFAANKLQIVNWDVASKDWLNPAPEIIAARTLKQVQNGSIILLHDGDSPYNKLPRANTILAVQIIIRELKAQGYKFVLVKDYI
;
A
#
# COMPACT_ATOMS: atom_id res chain seq x y z
N THR A 1 -4.51 20.58 3.26
CA THR A 1 -5.59 20.37 4.26
C THR A 1 -6.91 20.07 3.58
N TYR A 2 -7.37 20.91 2.66
CA TYR A 2 -8.64 20.75 1.94
C TYR A 2 -8.75 19.38 1.23
N GLN A 3 -7.74 18.97 0.47
CA GLN A 3 -7.74 17.70 -0.26
C GLN A 3 -7.85 16.49 0.67
N VAL A 4 -7.16 16.50 1.81
CA VAL A 4 -7.22 15.43 2.82
C VAL A 4 -8.63 15.33 3.40
N GLN A 5 -9.24 16.46 3.76
CA GLN A 5 -10.59 16.49 4.33
C GLN A 5 -11.64 16.03 3.32
N GLN A 6 -11.58 16.51 2.08
CA GLN A 6 -12.52 16.11 1.04
C GLN A 6 -12.35 14.62 0.69
N GLY A 7 -11.12 14.15 0.52
CA GLY A 7 -10.84 12.73 0.26
C GLY A 7 -11.36 11.83 1.39
N LYS A 8 -11.10 12.19 2.64
CA LYS A 8 -11.62 11.47 3.81
C LYS A 8 -13.16 11.41 3.77
N LYS A 9 -13.83 12.56 3.60
CA LYS A 9 -15.29 12.62 3.55
C LYS A 9 -15.90 11.74 2.46
N VAL A 10 -15.33 11.78 1.25
CA VAL A 10 -15.80 10.94 0.13
C VAL A 10 -15.64 9.47 0.47
N LEU A 11 -14.48 9.06 0.97
CA LEU A 11 -14.21 7.67 1.35
C LEU A 11 -15.12 7.19 2.49
N GLU A 12 -15.38 8.01 3.50
CA GLU A 12 -16.29 7.69 4.60
C GLU A 12 -17.73 7.52 4.11
N THR A 13 -18.18 8.39 3.19
CA THR A 13 -19.50 8.27 2.57
C THR A 13 -19.65 6.97 1.79
N LEU A 14 -18.64 6.61 0.98
CA LEU A 14 -18.68 5.39 0.17
C LEU A 14 -18.52 4.11 1.02
N ALA A 15 -17.68 4.14 2.04
CA ALA A 15 -17.40 3.00 2.88
C ALA A 15 -18.42 2.78 4.01
N GLY A 16 -19.29 3.76 4.31
CA GLY A 16 -20.24 3.73 5.43
C GLY A 16 -19.58 3.62 6.81
N ARG A 17 -18.31 4.03 6.93
CA ARG A 17 -17.53 3.96 8.17
C ARG A 17 -16.43 4.99 8.21
N GLU A 18 -15.95 5.29 9.42
CA GLU A 18 -14.83 6.21 9.64
C GLU A 18 -13.54 5.72 8.96
N VAL A 19 -12.84 6.64 8.29
CA VAL A 19 -11.52 6.41 7.71
C VAL A 19 -10.45 6.91 8.69
N LYS A 20 -9.64 6.00 9.19
CA LYS A 20 -8.59 6.27 10.20
C LYS A 20 -7.18 6.13 9.67
N LEU A 21 -6.99 5.48 8.53
CA LEU A 21 -5.67 5.17 7.99
C LEU A 21 -5.41 5.96 6.73
N ILE A 22 -4.16 6.41 6.58
CA ILE A 22 -3.70 7.11 5.38
C ILE A 22 -2.29 6.64 5.02
N ARG A 23 -2.04 6.53 3.73
CA ARG A 23 -0.67 6.40 3.21
C ARG A 23 -0.36 7.66 2.41
N PRO A 24 0.65 8.46 2.84
CA PRO A 24 1.02 9.65 2.09
C PRO A 24 1.62 9.26 0.74
N PRO A 25 1.37 10.04 -0.32
CA PRO A 25 2.03 9.86 -1.61
C PRO A 25 3.55 9.78 -1.43
N HIS A 26 4.19 8.81 -2.10
CA HIS A 26 5.64 8.54 -2.02
C HIS A 26 6.18 8.30 -0.60
N GLY A 27 5.33 8.12 0.41
CA GLY A 27 5.74 7.94 1.80
C GLY A 27 6.28 9.20 2.48
N PHE A 28 6.04 10.39 1.93
CA PHE A 28 6.53 11.65 2.48
C PHE A 28 6.02 11.93 3.90
N LYS A 29 6.96 12.33 4.79
CA LYS A 29 6.71 12.65 6.20
C LYS A 29 7.18 14.06 6.53
N ASP A 30 6.74 15.03 5.74
CA ASP A 30 6.95 16.44 6.04
C ASP A 30 6.20 16.83 7.33
N PRO A 31 6.75 17.65 8.24
CA PRO A 31 6.12 18.07 9.49
C PRO A 31 4.73 18.70 9.29
N LEU A 32 4.54 19.47 8.22
CA LEU A 32 3.24 20.05 7.88
C LEU A 32 2.23 18.96 7.50
N VAL A 33 2.64 18.00 6.70
CA VAL A 33 1.80 16.85 6.30
C VAL A 33 1.42 16.02 7.52
N LEU A 34 2.37 15.77 8.44
CA LEU A 34 2.10 15.05 9.69
C LEU A 34 1.07 15.78 10.55
N SER A 35 1.18 17.11 10.69
CA SER A 35 0.22 17.91 11.46
C SER A 35 -1.19 17.89 10.84
N ILE A 36 -1.30 17.91 9.51
CA ILE A 36 -2.57 17.81 8.79
C ILE A 36 -3.24 16.46 9.06
N PHE A 37 -2.47 15.36 9.00
CA PHE A 37 -3.03 14.03 9.26
C PHE A 37 -3.46 13.86 10.71
N ALA A 38 -2.66 14.33 11.67
CA ALA A 38 -3.01 14.32 13.07
C ALA A 38 -4.30 15.12 13.36
N ALA A 39 -4.43 16.34 12.80
CA ALA A 39 -5.62 17.16 12.93
C ALA A 39 -6.89 16.50 12.34
N ASN A 40 -6.74 15.58 11.39
CA ASN A 40 -7.84 14.82 10.80
C ASN A 40 -8.01 13.42 11.41
N LYS A 41 -7.33 13.12 12.53
CA LYS A 41 -7.35 11.81 13.22
C LYS A 41 -6.96 10.66 12.28
N LEU A 42 -5.99 10.90 11.40
CA LEU A 42 -5.48 9.92 10.45
C LEU A 42 -4.14 9.38 10.91
N GLN A 43 -4.05 8.06 11.05
CA GLN A 43 -2.82 7.34 11.35
C GLN A 43 -2.11 6.98 10.06
N ILE A 44 -0.80 7.26 9.99
CA ILE A 44 -0.01 6.98 8.79
C ILE A 44 0.40 5.51 8.77
N VAL A 45 0.20 4.89 7.62
CA VAL A 45 0.66 3.53 7.34
C VAL A 45 1.61 3.56 6.16
N ASN A 46 2.88 3.32 6.42
CA ASN A 46 3.88 3.11 5.38
C ASN A 46 4.07 1.61 5.10
N TRP A 47 5.20 1.24 4.54
CA TRP A 47 5.58 -0.11 4.18
C TRP A 47 7.04 -0.35 4.52
N ASP A 48 7.43 -1.60 4.62
CA ASP A 48 8.82 -2.05 4.77
C ASP A 48 9.29 -2.92 3.59
N VAL A 49 8.34 -3.42 2.77
CA VAL A 49 8.64 -4.24 1.59
C VAL A 49 8.16 -3.54 0.32
N ALA A 50 9.07 -3.33 -0.64
CA ALA A 50 8.77 -2.76 -1.95
C ALA A 50 9.55 -3.49 -3.06
N SER A 51 8.83 -3.92 -4.10
CA SER A 51 9.37 -4.69 -5.22
C SER A 51 9.79 -3.86 -6.43
N LYS A 52 9.47 -2.56 -6.43
CA LYS A 52 9.55 -1.67 -7.59
C LYS A 52 8.70 -2.15 -8.78
N ASP A 53 7.50 -2.66 -8.47
CA ASP A 53 6.53 -3.15 -9.46
C ASP A 53 6.07 -2.05 -10.44
N TRP A 54 6.14 -0.77 -10.02
CA TRP A 54 5.83 0.37 -10.88
C TRP A 54 6.73 0.49 -12.13
N LEU A 55 7.89 -0.18 -12.15
CA LEU A 55 8.77 -0.29 -13.32
C LEU A 55 8.33 -1.39 -14.28
N ASN A 56 7.24 -2.12 -13.96
CA ASN A 56 6.65 -3.20 -14.73
C ASN A 56 7.62 -4.34 -15.14
N PRO A 57 8.48 -4.83 -14.23
CA PRO A 57 9.30 -6.00 -14.53
C PRO A 57 8.43 -7.27 -14.61
N ALA A 58 9.00 -8.39 -15.03
CA ALA A 58 8.29 -9.67 -15.08
C ALA A 58 7.72 -10.06 -13.70
N PRO A 59 6.57 -10.77 -13.65
CA PRO A 59 5.90 -11.13 -12.40
C PRO A 59 6.81 -11.88 -11.42
N GLU A 60 7.66 -12.77 -11.92
CA GLU A 60 8.60 -13.55 -11.12
C GLU A 60 9.65 -12.67 -10.44
N ILE A 61 10.06 -11.59 -11.10
CA ILE A 61 11.02 -10.61 -10.55
C ILE A 61 10.35 -9.80 -9.44
N ILE A 62 9.11 -9.36 -9.63
CA ILE A 62 8.32 -8.67 -8.60
C ILE A 62 8.17 -9.57 -7.37
N ALA A 63 7.76 -10.82 -7.60
CA ALA A 63 7.57 -11.80 -6.54
C ALA A 63 8.89 -12.09 -5.79
N ALA A 64 9.97 -12.39 -6.50
CA ALA A 64 11.26 -12.68 -5.88
C ALA A 64 11.80 -11.51 -5.03
N ARG A 65 11.66 -10.27 -5.52
CA ARG A 65 12.06 -9.07 -4.76
C ARG A 65 11.22 -8.89 -3.49
N THR A 66 9.92 -9.18 -3.56
CA THR A 66 9.01 -9.12 -2.41
C THR A 66 9.38 -10.20 -1.39
N LEU A 67 9.42 -11.46 -1.82
CA LEU A 67 9.66 -12.63 -0.95
C LEU A 67 11.00 -12.54 -0.19
N LYS A 68 12.03 -11.98 -0.83
CA LYS A 68 13.34 -11.77 -0.19
C LYS A 68 13.31 -10.80 1.00
N GLN A 69 12.34 -9.89 1.05
CA GLN A 69 12.27 -8.82 2.06
C GLN A 69 11.26 -9.13 3.17
N VAL A 70 10.27 -10.01 2.90
CA VAL A 70 9.18 -10.28 3.83
C VAL A 70 9.68 -10.94 5.10
N GLN A 71 9.19 -10.43 6.22
CA GLN A 71 9.32 -10.98 7.57
C GLN A 71 7.99 -10.85 8.32
N ASN A 72 7.92 -11.39 9.54
CA ASN A 72 6.72 -11.25 10.36
C ASN A 72 6.40 -9.76 10.59
N GLY A 73 5.16 -9.40 10.32
CA GLY A 73 4.69 -8.03 10.47
C GLY A 73 4.96 -7.11 9.28
N SER A 74 5.49 -7.62 8.19
CA SER A 74 5.76 -6.82 6.98
C SER A 74 4.49 -6.27 6.35
N ILE A 75 4.57 -5.02 5.88
CA ILE A 75 3.58 -4.37 5.05
C ILE A 75 4.15 -4.22 3.64
N ILE A 76 3.57 -4.94 2.71
CA ILE A 76 4.00 -4.98 1.30
C ILE A 76 3.35 -3.84 0.52
N LEU A 77 4.15 -3.07 -0.23
CA LEU A 77 3.68 -2.07 -1.18
C LEU A 77 3.68 -2.65 -2.59
N LEU A 78 2.52 -2.55 -3.24
CA LEU A 78 2.31 -2.80 -4.66
C LEU A 78 1.38 -1.73 -5.24
N HIS A 79 1.31 -1.62 -6.56
CA HIS A 79 0.53 -0.61 -7.26
C HIS A 79 -0.51 -1.23 -8.19
N ASP A 80 -1.73 -0.73 -8.13
CA ASP A 80 -2.87 -1.16 -8.96
C ASP A 80 -3.24 -0.16 -10.06
N GLY A 81 -2.68 1.05 -9.99
CA GLY A 81 -2.95 2.12 -10.93
C GLY A 81 -1.70 2.82 -11.47
N ASP A 82 -1.95 3.72 -12.40
CA ASP A 82 -0.91 4.52 -13.05
C ASP A 82 -0.76 5.90 -12.43
N SER A 83 0.42 6.48 -12.62
CA SER A 83 0.60 7.91 -12.47
C SER A 83 0.25 8.62 -13.78
N PRO A 84 -0.07 9.93 -13.77
CA PRO A 84 -0.24 10.72 -14.99
C PRO A 84 0.98 10.68 -15.94
N TYR A 85 2.14 10.36 -15.39
CA TYR A 85 3.43 10.38 -16.08
C TYR A 85 3.94 8.99 -16.50
N ASN A 86 3.35 7.93 -15.98
CA ASN A 86 3.79 6.56 -16.25
C ASN A 86 2.58 5.62 -16.38
N LYS A 87 2.16 5.39 -17.62
CA LYS A 87 1.01 4.54 -17.96
C LYS A 87 1.45 3.10 -18.31
N LEU A 88 2.23 2.47 -17.46
CA LEU A 88 2.61 1.09 -17.65
C LEU A 88 1.49 0.15 -17.17
N PRO A 89 1.22 -0.95 -17.91
CA PRO A 89 0.20 -1.92 -17.50
C PRO A 89 0.54 -2.58 -16.17
N ARG A 90 -0.49 -2.91 -15.36
CA ARG A 90 -0.33 -3.55 -14.06
C ARG A 90 -0.58 -5.07 -14.07
N ALA A 91 -0.70 -5.66 -15.25
CA ALA A 91 -0.90 -7.10 -15.40
C ALA A 91 0.20 -7.92 -14.69
N ASN A 92 1.47 -7.49 -14.81
CA ASN A 92 2.59 -8.15 -14.14
C ASN A 92 2.50 -8.07 -12.61
N THR A 93 2.04 -6.95 -12.06
CA THR A 93 1.78 -6.81 -10.62
C THR A 93 0.68 -7.78 -10.17
N ILE A 94 -0.42 -7.87 -10.93
CA ILE A 94 -1.54 -8.79 -10.63
C ILE A 94 -1.06 -10.25 -10.61
N LEU A 95 -0.30 -10.66 -11.61
CA LEU A 95 0.28 -12.02 -11.66
C LEU A 95 1.27 -12.26 -10.51
N ALA A 96 2.10 -11.27 -10.19
CA ALA A 96 3.03 -11.36 -9.07
C ALA A 96 2.33 -11.55 -7.72
N VAL A 97 1.18 -10.88 -7.50
CA VAL A 97 0.37 -11.03 -6.27
C VAL A 97 -0.04 -12.48 -6.06
N GLN A 98 -0.44 -13.19 -7.13
CA GLN A 98 -0.81 -14.60 -7.04
C GLN A 98 0.37 -15.47 -6.59
N ILE A 99 1.57 -15.22 -7.14
CA ILE A 99 2.80 -15.92 -6.75
C ILE A 99 3.13 -15.62 -5.29
N ILE A 100 3.15 -14.34 -4.90
CA ILE A 100 3.50 -13.89 -3.54
C ILE A 100 2.56 -14.54 -2.51
N ILE A 101 1.25 -14.50 -2.75
CA ILE A 101 0.27 -15.08 -1.82
C ILE A 101 0.48 -16.59 -1.67
N ARG A 102 0.65 -17.30 -2.77
CA ARG A 102 0.88 -18.75 -2.77
C ARG A 102 2.13 -19.11 -1.97
N GLU A 103 3.27 -18.47 -2.27
CA GLU A 103 4.55 -18.77 -1.64
C GLU A 103 4.56 -18.42 -0.14
N LEU A 104 4.01 -17.26 0.24
CA LEU A 104 3.96 -16.87 1.66
C LEU A 104 3.01 -17.77 2.46
N LYS A 105 1.87 -18.18 1.88
CA LYS A 105 0.98 -19.16 2.54
C LYS A 105 1.67 -20.51 2.72
N ALA A 106 2.43 -20.97 1.73
CA ALA A 106 3.21 -22.21 1.82
C ALA A 106 4.28 -22.15 2.93
N GLN A 107 4.82 -20.95 3.22
CA GLN A 107 5.75 -20.71 4.33
C GLN A 107 5.05 -20.48 5.68
N GLY A 108 3.73 -20.59 5.75
CA GLY A 108 2.95 -20.44 6.99
C GLY A 108 2.56 -19.02 7.36
N TYR A 109 2.82 -18.02 6.50
CA TYR A 109 2.36 -16.65 6.74
C TYR A 109 0.84 -16.54 6.66
N LYS A 110 0.28 -15.68 7.51
CA LYS A 110 -1.13 -15.28 7.49
C LYS A 110 -1.24 -13.84 7.01
N PHE A 111 -2.16 -13.60 6.09
CA PHE A 111 -2.49 -12.25 5.64
C PHE A 111 -3.59 -11.67 6.53
N VAL A 112 -3.39 -10.44 6.98
CA VAL A 112 -4.33 -9.71 7.83
C VAL A 112 -4.60 -8.33 7.22
N LEU A 113 -5.72 -7.73 7.58
CA LEU A 113 -5.98 -6.34 7.20
C LEU A 113 -5.11 -5.41 8.04
N VAL A 114 -4.54 -4.39 7.42
CA VAL A 114 -3.70 -3.41 8.12
C VAL A 114 -4.42 -2.81 9.34
N LYS A 115 -5.71 -2.50 9.22
CA LYS A 115 -6.54 -1.95 10.31
C LYS A 115 -6.66 -2.85 11.55
N ASP A 116 -6.45 -4.15 11.38
CA ASP A 116 -6.54 -5.13 12.45
C ASP A 116 -5.17 -5.46 13.05
N TYR A 117 -4.11 -4.90 12.46
CA TYR A 117 -2.72 -5.16 12.85
C TYR A 117 -2.08 -3.99 13.62
N ILE A 118 -2.55 -2.75 13.44
CA ILE A 118 -2.02 -1.51 14.02
C ILE A 118 -3.05 -0.81 14.92
#